data_e2f5ea70fddd2d9b3d1749cd52a4c01f
#
_entry.id   e2f5ea70fddd2d9b3d1749cd52a4c01f
#
_cell.length_a   1.000
_cell.length_b   1.000
_cell.length_c   1.000
_cell.angle_alpha   90.00
_cell.angle_beta   90.00
_cell.angle_gamma   90.00
#
_symmetry.space_group_name_H-M   'P 1'
#
loop_
_entity.id
_entity.type
_entity.pdbx_description
1 polymer ?
#
loop_
_entity_poly.entity_id
_entity_poly.type
_entity_poly.pdbx_seq_one_letter_code
_entity_poly.pdbx_strand_id
1 'polypeptide(L)'
;TPSRTAPFNRPPRAALMPESDTVKIPKRKNVNKPSRFNIATVIAPLIFAGAMVAIMREPRYGLFALLSPVAAFVMWIEQKMRFKREKREEENRFEKEIDETKQKFEDIYNYERLRLQELAPDPASVARRIKLPSVEVWQRRFTAADFMTLHVGYGNYAWIPKNDLSTTQEPEKEVKDLLDSSQLRGVPMIADLTDAGVIGIVGDREGALALARSLVMQAVTHCGPADLTLGVFFDRGKEDEWSWTSWLPHTRQSGSSTGGRWISQDYEQSTAMLK
;
A
#
# COMPACT_ATOMS: atom_id res chain seq x y z
N THR A 1 19.88 -42.33 31.61
CA THR A 1 19.55 -42.49 30.16
C THR A 1 19.81 -41.16 29.48
N PRO A 2 20.65 -41.09 28.47
CA PRO A 2 20.87 -39.86 27.74
C PRO A 2 19.56 -39.41 27.07
N SER A 3 19.15 -38.17 27.31
CA SER A 3 17.95 -37.64 26.70
C SER A 3 18.13 -37.64 25.16
N ARG A 4 17.25 -38.36 24.49
CA ARG A 4 17.21 -38.41 23.01
C ARG A 4 16.59 -37.11 22.39
N THR A 5 16.94 -35.97 22.92
CA THR A 5 16.54 -34.71 22.29
C THR A 5 17.58 -34.33 21.25
N ALA A 6 17.23 -34.49 19.98
CA ALA A 6 18.05 -33.95 18.91
C ALA A 6 18.07 -32.42 19.03
N PRO A 7 19.26 -31.79 18.94
CA PRO A 7 19.33 -30.33 18.94
C PRO A 7 18.61 -29.81 17.68
N PHE A 8 17.56 -29.02 17.87
CA PHE A 8 16.91 -28.33 16.78
C PHE A 8 17.61 -27.00 16.51
N ASN A 9 18.31 -26.94 15.40
CA ASN A 9 18.95 -25.71 14.96
C ASN A 9 17.95 -24.91 14.11
N ARG A 10 17.49 -23.77 14.63
CA ARG A 10 16.55 -22.91 13.89
C ARG A 10 17.22 -22.33 12.67
N PRO A 11 16.57 -22.41 11.50
CA PRO A 11 17.07 -21.73 10.33
C PRO A 11 17.09 -20.20 10.55
N PRO A 12 17.97 -19.48 9.86
CA PRO A 12 17.92 -18.01 9.87
C PRO A 12 16.59 -17.52 9.29
N ARG A 13 16.07 -16.42 9.82
CA ARG A 13 14.86 -15.77 9.30
C ARG A 13 15.06 -15.35 7.84
N ALA A 14 14.19 -15.78 6.95
CA ALA A 14 14.12 -15.22 5.61
C ALA A 14 13.76 -13.73 5.69
N ALA A 15 14.42 -12.89 4.89
CA ALA A 15 14.09 -11.47 4.82
C ALA A 15 12.65 -11.31 4.30
N LEU A 16 11.87 -10.48 4.98
CA LEU A 16 10.54 -10.12 4.50
C LEU A 16 10.67 -9.27 3.23
N MET A 17 9.68 -9.39 2.35
CA MET A 17 9.57 -8.48 1.20
C MET A 17 9.54 -7.03 1.71
N PRO A 18 10.37 -6.14 1.15
CA PRO A 18 10.36 -4.72 1.53
C PRO A 18 9.02 -4.07 1.19
N GLU A 19 8.80 -2.88 1.71
CA GLU A 19 7.66 -2.08 1.27
C GLU A 19 7.84 -1.61 -0.17
N SER A 20 6.73 -1.38 -0.87
CA SER A 20 6.74 -0.91 -2.25
C SER A 20 7.38 0.47 -2.40
N ASP A 21 7.95 0.72 -3.57
CA ASP A 21 8.54 2.00 -3.90
C ASP A 21 7.50 3.13 -4.00
N THR A 22 7.98 4.36 -3.80
CA THR A 22 7.15 5.57 -3.93
C THR A 22 6.84 5.85 -5.39
N VAL A 23 5.57 6.01 -5.73
CA VAL A 23 5.11 6.35 -7.07
C VAL A 23 5.19 7.86 -7.29
N LYS A 24 5.75 8.24 -8.44
CA LYS A 24 5.71 9.64 -8.90
C LYS A 24 4.38 9.92 -9.57
N ILE A 25 3.71 10.94 -9.08
CA ILE A 25 2.41 11.37 -9.61
C ILE A 25 2.63 12.37 -10.76
N PRO A 26 2.01 12.14 -11.93
CA PRO A 26 2.14 13.06 -13.06
C PRO A 26 1.52 14.41 -12.74
N LYS A 27 2.15 15.48 -13.26
CA LYS A 27 1.70 16.85 -13.09
C LYS A 27 1.64 17.52 -14.46
N ARG A 28 0.56 18.26 -14.73
CA ARG A 28 0.45 19.06 -15.94
C ARG A 28 1.43 20.22 -15.88
N LYS A 29 2.11 20.46 -17.01
CA LYS A 29 2.90 21.68 -17.15
C LYS A 29 1.99 22.84 -17.53
N ASN A 30 2.22 23.98 -16.90
CA ASN A 30 1.52 25.20 -17.28
C ASN A 30 1.99 25.65 -18.66
N VAL A 31 1.11 25.58 -19.65
CA VAL A 31 1.36 26.16 -20.96
C VAL A 31 0.99 27.63 -20.92
N ASN A 32 1.95 28.50 -21.16
CA ASN A 32 1.74 29.95 -21.12
C ASN A 32 0.74 30.39 -22.19
N LYS A 33 -0.36 31.00 -21.76
CA LYS A 33 -1.37 31.54 -22.67
C LYS A 33 -0.75 32.65 -23.51
N PRO A 34 -0.96 32.68 -24.85
CA PRO A 34 -0.50 33.79 -25.68
C PRO A 34 -1.12 35.10 -25.19
N SER A 35 -0.35 36.16 -25.30
CA SER A 35 -0.84 37.50 -24.98
C SER A 35 -2.07 37.83 -25.83
N ARG A 36 -2.98 38.61 -25.26
CA ARG A 36 -4.12 39.11 -26.02
C ARG A 36 -3.61 39.95 -27.19
N PHE A 37 -4.28 39.86 -28.34
CA PHE A 37 -3.95 40.73 -29.50
C PHE A 37 -4.02 42.18 -29.06
N ASN A 38 -2.86 42.86 -29.14
CA ASN A 38 -2.80 44.27 -28.76
C ASN A 38 -3.15 45.12 -29.96
N ILE A 39 -4.37 45.64 -29.98
CA ILE A 39 -4.87 46.49 -31.06
C ILE A 39 -3.99 47.74 -31.25
N ALA A 40 -3.35 48.25 -30.21
CA ALA A 40 -2.48 49.43 -30.31
C ALA A 40 -1.27 49.16 -31.21
N THR A 41 -0.76 47.94 -31.31
CA THR A 41 0.36 47.60 -32.23
C THR A 41 -0.03 47.67 -33.70
N VAL A 42 -1.32 47.65 -34.00
CA VAL A 42 -1.86 47.81 -35.36
C VAL A 42 -2.23 49.28 -35.66
N ILE A 43 -2.89 49.92 -34.69
CA ILE A 43 -3.41 51.29 -34.87
C ILE A 43 -2.28 52.33 -34.89
N ALA A 44 -1.29 52.22 -34.01
CA ALA A 44 -0.21 53.19 -33.92
C ALA A 44 0.59 53.37 -35.25
N PRO A 45 1.03 52.29 -35.93
CA PRO A 45 1.69 52.43 -37.26
C PRO A 45 0.75 53.02 -38.31
N LEU A 46 -0.54 52.71 -38.30
CA LEU A 46 -1.51 53.25 -39.26
C LEU A 46 -1.73 54.76 -39.08
N ILE A 47 -1.82 55.24 -37.84
CA ILE A 47 -1.92 56.68 -37.52
C ILE A 47 -0.65 57.38 -37.98
N PHE A 48 0.52 56.81 -37.68
CA PHE A 48 1.81 57.38 -38.10
C PHE A 48 1.93 57.46 -39.61
N ALA A 49 1.50 56.43 -40.34
CA ALA A 49 1.48 56.40 -41.79
C ALA A 49 0.53 57.42 -42.40
N GLY A 50 -0.67 57.55 -41.79
CA GLY A 50 -1.63 58.59 -42.23
C GLY A 50 -1.04 60.01 -42.10
N ALA A 51 -0.35 60.27 -40.99
CA ALA A 51 0.34 61.52 -40.76
C ALA A 51 1.48 61.77 -41.78
N MET A 52 2.28 60.70 -42.08
CA MET A 52 3.36 60.78 -43.04
C MET A 52 2.85 61.08 -44.49
N VAL A 53 1.80 60.40 -44.92
CA VAL A 53 1.16 60.63 -46.22
C VAL A 53 0.62 62.06 -46.33
N ALA A 54 0.01 62.55 -45.25
CA ALA A 54 -0.53 63.89 -45.17
C ALA A 54 0.59 65.02 -45.30
N ILE A 55 1.73 64.73 -44.64
CA ILE A 55 2.86 65.68 -44.64
C ILE A 55 3.63 65.65 -45.95
N MET A 56 3.94 64.46 -46.45
CA MET A 56 4.82 64.29 -47.66
C MET A 56 4.07 64.33 -49.00
N ARG A 57 2.73 64.24 -48.96
CA ARG A 57 1.85 64.20 -50.16
C ARG A 57 2.17 63.09 -51.17
N GLU A 58 2.89 62.02 -50.72
CA GLU A 58 3.27 60.89 -51.54
C GLU A 58 2.64 59.61 -51.05
N PRO A 59 1.68 59.01 -51.79
CA PRO A 59 0.91 57.85 -51.35
C PRO A 59 1.73 56.54 -51.19
N ARG A 60 2.95 56.51 -51.79
CA ARG A 60 3.87 55.35 -51.73
C ARG A 60 4.22 54.96 -50.25
N TYR A 61 4.35 55.94 -49.38
CA TYR A 61 4.70 55.71 -47.97
C TYR A 61 3.57 55.03 -47.17
N GLY A 62 2.33 55.15 -47.60
CA GLY A 62 1.19 54.47 -47.01
C GLY A 62 1.23 52.94 -47.18
N LEU A 63 1.83 52.44 -48.27
CA LEU A 63 1.98 51.02 -48.52
C LEU A 63 2.91 50.35 -47.52
N PHE A 64 4.01 51.01 -47.13
CA PHE A 64 4.94 50.47 -46.13
C PHE A 64 4.31 50.37 -44.75
N ALA A 65 3.34 51.20 -44.42
CA ALA A 65 2.66 51.20 -43.15
C ALA A 65 1.74 50.00 -42.96
N LEU A 66 1.26 49.37 -44.03
CA LEU A 66 0.46 48.14 -43.96
C LEU A 66 1.30 46.89 -43.65
N LEU A 67 2.63 46.96 -43.88
CA LEU A 67 3.50 45.82 -43.57
C LEU A 67 3.51 45.47 -42.07
N SER A 68 3.55 46.48 -41.20
CA SER A 68 3.62 46.27 -39.73
C SER A 68 2.37 45.62 -39.16
N PRO A 69 1.14 46.06 -39.46
CA PRO A 69 -0.08 45.38 -39.04
C PRO A 69 -0.20 43.94 -39.55
N VAL A 70 0.19 43.70 -40.80
CA VAL A 70 0.16 42.35 -41.38
C VAL A 70 1.15 41.43 -40.66
N ALA A 71 2.38 41.90 -40.43
CA ALA A 71 3.38 41.14 -39.67
C ALA A 71 2.91 40.85 -38.24
N ALA A 72 2.32 41.82 -37.54
CA ALA A 72 1.77 41.63 -36.20
C ALA A 72 0.63 40.61 -36.18
N PHE A 73 -0.23 40.60 -37.18
CA PHE A 73 -1.32 39.62 -37.30
C PHE A 73 -0.79 38.22 -37.60
N VAL A 74 0.18 38.06 -38.46
CA VAL A 74 0.84 36.78 -38.77
C VAL A 74 1.51 36.22 -37.53
N MET A 75 2.27 37.02 -36.78
CA MET A 75 2.90 36.61 -35.52
C MET A 75 1.89 36.19 -34.49
N TRP A 76 0.75 36.87 -34.35
CA TRP A 76 -0.32 36.50 -33.47
C TRP A 76 -0.96 35.16 -33.82
N ILE A 77 -1.23 34.91 -35.10
CA ILE A 77 -1.72 33.63 -35.59
C ILE A 77 -0.72 32.51 -35.27
N GLU A 78 0.57 32.75 -35.56
CA GLU A 78 1.62 31.77 -35.26
C GLU A 78 1.70 31.45 -33.78
N GLN A 79 1.68 32.44 -32.88
CA GLN A 79 1.65 32.25 -31.45
C GLN A 79 0.41 31.45 -31.02
N LYS A 80 -0.76 31.72 -31.58
CA LYS A 80 -2.00 31.00 -31.29
C LYS A 80 -1.94 29.54 -31.77
N MET A 81 -1.34 29.29 -32.92
CA MET A 81 -1.15 27.93 -33.43
C MET A 81 -0.13 27.15 -32.61
N ARG A 82 1.00 27.78 -32.23
CA ARG A 82 1.99 27.18 -31.31
C ARG A 82 1.36 26.80 -29.98
N PHE A 83 0.64 27.72 -29.35
CA PHE A 83 -0.05 27.44 -28.09
C PHE A 83 -1.04 26.28 -28.22
N LYS A 84 -1.80 26.21 -29.31
CA LYS A 84 -2.73 25.11 -29.54
C LYS A 84 -2.01 23.75 -29.70
N ARG A 85 -0.84 23.77 -30.39
CA ARG A 85 0.02 22.60 -30.56
C ARG A 85 0.61 22.17 -29.22
N GLU A 86 1.27 23.08 -28.51
CA GLU A 86 1.88 22.82 -27.20
C GLU A 86 0.85 22.30 -26.17
N LYS A 87 -0.35 22.90 -26.17
CA LYS A 87 -1.43 22.44 -25.31
C LYS A 87 -1.84 20.99 -25.62
N ARG A 88 -1.97 20.66 -26.91
CA ARG A 88 -2.33 19.30 -27.35
C ARG A 88 -1.21 18.29 -27.05
N GLU A 89 0.03 18.68 -27.25
CA GLU A 89 1.20 17.85 -26.92
C GLU A 89 1.27 17.60 -25.40
N GLU A 90 0.98 18.61 -24.59
CA GLU A 90 0.93 18.46 -23.14
C GLU A 90 -0.23 17.58 -22.68
N GLU A 91 -1.42 17.73 -23.26
CA GLU A 91 -2.57 16.85 -22.98
C GLU A 91 -2.23 15.39 -23.32
N ASN A 92 -1.68 15.12 -24.48
CA ASN A 92 -1.29 13.77 -24.89
C ASN A 92 -0.18 13.19 -23.99
N ARG A 93 0.80 14.04 -23.58
CA ARG A 93 1.85 13.62 -22.65
C ARG A 93 1.28 13.26 -21.29
N PHE A 94 0.42 14.13 -20.75
CA PHE A 94 -0.20 13.90 -19.44
C PHE A 94 -1.08 12.65 -19.43
N GLU A 95 -1.87 12.44 -20.48
CA GLU A 95 -2.70 11.24 -20.64
C GLU A 95 -1.84 9.97 -20.66
N LYS A 96 -0.72 10.00 -21.40
CA LYS A 96 0.23 8.89 -21.42
C LYS A 96 0.88 8.65 -20.06
N GLU A 97 1.29 9.70 -19.35
CA GLU A 97 1.85 9.59 -18.00
C GLU A 97 0.83 9.05 -16.99
N ILE A 98 -0.46 9.40 -17.13
CA ILE A 98 -1.54 8.83 -16.32
C ILE A 98 -1.68 7.32 -16.58
N ASP A 99 -1.67 6.88 -17.84
CA ASP A 99 -1.79 5.47 -18.17
C ASP A 99 -0.58 4.65 -17.68
N GLU A 100 0.63 5.20 -17.80
CA GLU A 100 1.83 4.60 -17.21
C GLU A 100 1.72 4.51 -15.68
N THR A 101 1.12 5.51 -15.04
CA THR A 101 0.91 5.53 -13.59
C THR A 101 -0.12 4.49 -13.16
N LYS A 102 -1.21 4.31 -13.92
CA LYS A 102 -2.19 3.25 -13.67
C LYS A 102 -1.54 1.86 -13.72
N GLN A 103 -0.69 1.64 -14.71
CA GLN A 103 0.04 0.37 -14.85
C GLN A 103 0.96 0.12 -13.65
N LYS A 104 1.70 1.12 -13.22
CA LYS A 104 2.53 1.04 -12.01
C LYS A 104 1.70 0.77 -10.75
N PHE A 105 0.50 1.34 -10.65
CA PHE A 105 -0.41 1.05 -9.53
C PHE A 105 -0.85 -0.41 -9.52
N GLU A 106 -1.14 -1.00 -10.67
CA GLU A 106 -1.47 -2.42 -10.78
C GLU A 106 -0.28 -3.32 -10.39
N ASP A 107 0.93 -2.96 -10.83
CA ASP A 107 2.15 -3.70 -10.46
C ASP A 107 2.40 -3.65 -8.95
N ILE A 108 2.27 -2.46 -8.35
CA ILE A 108 2.44 -2.27 -6.90
C ILE A 108 1.31 -2.96 -6.13
N TYR A 109 0.08 -2.93 -6.64
CA TYR A 109 -1.04 -3.67 -6.07
C TYR A 109 -0.74 -5.17 -5.99
N ASN A 110 -0.26 -5.76 -7.08
CA ASN A 110 0.11 -7.17 -7.12
C ASN A 110 1.28 -7.48 -6.18
N TYR A 111 2.27 -6.60 -6.12
CA TYR A 111 3.40 -6.70 -5.21
C TYR A 111 2.95 -6.68 -3.74
N GLU A 112 2.13 -5.69 -3.34
CA GLU A 112 1.62 -5.58 -1.97
C GLU A 112 0.74 -6.76 -1.58
N ARG A 113 -0.05 -7.27 -2.50
CA ARG A 113 -0.83 -8.49 -2.28
C ARG A 113 0.05 -9.68 -1.95
N LEU A 114 1.14 -9.88 -2.71
CA LEU A 114 2.10 -10.96 -2.44
C LEU A 114 2.82 -10.74 -1.11
N ARG A 115 3.22 -9.52 -0.82
CA ARG A 115 3.87 -9.16 0.44
C ARG A 115 2.98 -9.46 1.65
N LEU A 116 1.69 -9.11 1.57
CA LEU A 116 0.73 -9.41 2.63
C LEU A 116 0.49 -10.92 2.79
N GLN A 117 0.46 -11.68 1.69
CA GLN A 117 0.35 -13.14 1.74
C GLN A 117 1.57 -13.81 2.37
N GLU A 118 2.77 -13.25 2.16
CA GLU A 118 3.98 -13.73 2.83
C GLU A 118 3.97 -13.38 4.32
N LEU A 119 3.56 -12.15 4.65
CA LEU A 119 3.49 -11.66 6.02
C LEU A 119 2.46 -12.42 6.85
N ALA A 120 1.29 -12.69 6.28
CA ALA A 120 0.19 -13.39 6.93
C ALA A 120 -0.35 -14.52 6.04
N PRO A 121 0.38 -15.66 5.99
CA PRO A 121 -0.01 -16.79 5.17
C PRO A 121 -1.34 -17.38 5.64
N ASP A 122 -2.13 -17.84 4.67
CA ASP A 122 -3.44 -18.44 4.93
C ASP A 122 -3.33 -19.76 5.74
N PRO A 123 -4.41 -20.18 6.43
CA PRO A 123 -4.41 -21.38 7.25
C PRO A 123 -4.01 -22.66 6.51
N ALA A 124 -4.31 -22.78 5.21
CA ALA A 124 -3.94 -23.95 4.43
C ALA A 124 -2.42 -23.99 4.16
N SER A 125 -1.82 -22.82 3.91
CA SER A 125 -0.37 -22.70 3.80
C SER A 125 0.33 -23.00 5.11
N VAL A 126 -0.20 -22.53 6.25
CA VAL A 126 0.31 -22.86 7.58
C VAL A 126 0.22 -24.38 7.84
N ALA A 127 -0.91 -25.01 7.54
CA ALA A 127 -1.08 -26.45 7.69
C ALA A 127 -0.10 -27.25 6.81
N ARG A 128 0.19 -26.76 5.61
CA ARG A 128 1.18 -27.37 4.70
C ARG A 128 2.60 -27.31 5.28
N ARG A 129 2.98 -26.18 5.89
CA ARG A 129 4.29 -26.02 6.56
C ARG A 129 4.51 -27.03 7.69
N ILE A 130 3.43 -27.39 8.40
CA ILE A 130 3.49 -28.38 9.47
C ILE A 130 3.59 -29.79 8.91
N LYS A 131 2.79 -30.12 7.89
CA LYS A 131 2.76 -31.47 7.28
C LYS A 131 4.06 -31.84 6.55
N LEU A 132 4.62 -30.87 5.87
CA LEU A 132 5.90 -31.01 5.16
C LEU A 132 6.92 -30.16 5.91
N PRO A 133 7.83 -30.76 6.69
CA PRO A 133 8.82 -30.02 7.46
C PRO A 133 9.49 -28.94 6.62
N SER A 134 9.20 -27.70 6.96
CA SER A 134 9.63 -26.52 6.22
C SER A 134 10.61 -25.74 7.09
N VAL A 135 11.59 -25.10 6.44
CA VAL A 135 12.50 -24.15 7.09
C VAL A 135 11.77 -22.94 7.67
N GLU A 136 10.50 -22.76 7.28
CA GLU A 136 9.67 -21.63 7.73
C GLU A 136 8.99 -21.87 9.08
N VAL A 137 9.06 -23.10 9.63
CA VAL A 137 8.54 -23.41 10.98
C VAL A 137 9.45 -22.78 12.03
N TRP A 138 8.83 -22.06 12.98
CA TRP A 138 9.51 -21.39 14.10
C TRP A 138 10.53 -20.32 13.73
N GLN A 139 10.34 -19.68 12.58
CA GLN A 139 11.22 -18.62 12.13
C GLN A 139 11.03 -17.29 12.85
N ARG A 140 9.78 -16.99 13.29
CA ARG A 140 9.48 -15.71 13.92
C ARG A 140 9.95 -15.72 15.37
N ARG A 141 10.82 -14.79 15.69
CA ARG A 141 11.35 -14.57 17.05
C ARG A 141 10.62 -13.38 17.67
N PHE A 142 10.64 -13.29 18.98
CA PHE A 142 10.03 -12.15 19.69
C PHE A 142 10.60 -10.78 19.28
N THR A 143 11.80 -10.73 18.67
CA THR A 143 12.40 -9.51 18.12
C THR A 143 12.04 -9.24 16.66
N ALA A 144 11.31 -10.15 16.00
CA ALA A 144 10.91 -9.97 14.61
C ALA A 144 9.71 -9.04 14.52
N ALA A 145 9.71 -8.15 13.52
CA ALA A 145 8.64 -7.19 13.29
C ALA A 145 7.28 -7.84 13.03
N ASP A 146 7.27 -9.10 12.60
CA ASP A 146 6.06 -9.88 12.32
C ASP A 146 5.79 -10.96 13.38
N PHE A 147 6.30 -10.81 14.62
CA PHE A 147 6.28 -11.84 15.66
C PHE A 147 4.90 -12.44 15.88
N MET A 148 3.90 -11.64 16.15
CA MET A 148 2.52 -12.07 16.42
C MET A 148 1.53 -11.51 15.40
N THR A 149 1.99 -11.33 14.18
CA THR A 149 1.16 -10.95 13.05
C THR A 149 0.41 -12.17 12.51
N LEU A 150 -0.91 -12.19 12.65
CA LEU A 150 -1.75 -13.35 12.36
C LEU A 150 -2.78 -13.03 11.28
N HIS A 151 -3.08 -14.00 10.44
CA HIS A 151 -4.12 -13.95 9.43
C HIS A 151 -5.48 -14.22 10.05
N VAL A 152 -6.42 -13.29 9.96
CA VAL A 152 -7.77 -13.44 10.51
C VAL A 152 -8.85 -13.66 9.44
N GLY A 153 -8.54 -13.50 8.19
CA GLY A 153 -9.46 -13.68 7.06
C GLY A 153 -9.03 -12.93 5.83
N TYR A 154 -9.91 -12.83 4.85
CA TYR A 154 -9.70 -12.03 3.66
C TYR A 154 -10.68 -10.87 3.63
N GLY A 155 -10.22 -9.73 3.18
CA GLY A 155 -11.05 -8.53 3.10
C GLY A 155 -10.57 -7.53 2.08
N ASN A 156 -11.28 -6.41 2.03
CA ASN A 156 -10.93 -5.27 1.20
C ASN A 156 -10.71 -4.08 2.12
N TYR A 157 -9.71 -3.29 1.85
CA TYR A 157 -9.52 -2.03 2.56
C TYR A 157 -8.98 -0.94 1.62
N ALA A 158 -9.32 0.31 1.95
CA ALA A 158 -8.80 1.46 1.24
C ALA A 158 -7.27 1.47 1.37
N TRP A 159 -6.60 1.56 0.24
CA TRP A 159 -5.16 1.57 0.19
C TRP A 159 -4.69 2.55 -0.88
N ILE A 160 -3.79 3.41 -0.50
CA ILE A 160 -3.18 4.37 -1.40
C ILE A 160 -1.69 4.04 -1.48
N PRO A 161 -1.15 3.80 -2.68
CA PRO A 161 0.29 3.58 -2.84
C PRO A 161 1.08 4.76 -2.28
N LYS A 162 2.26 4.49 -1.73
CA LYS A 162 3.19 5.56 -1.37
C LYS A 162 3.45 6.43 -2.60
N ASN A 163 3.24 7.72 -2.47
CA ASN A 163 3.37 8.67 -3.56
C ASN A 163 4.12 9.94 -3.12
N ASP A 164 4.54 10.73 -4.10
CA ASP A 164 5.32 11.95 -3.90
C ASP A 164 4.47 13.23 -3.79
N LEU A 165 3.14 13.10 -3.62
CA LEU A 165 2.28 14.26 -3.40
C LEU A 165 2.59 14.87 -2.04
N SER A 166 2.93 16.15 -2.04
CA SER A 166 3.00 16.92 -0.80
C SER A 166 1.61 17.22 -0.27
N THR A 167 1.44 17.20 1.04
CA THR A 167 0.17 17.45 1.74
C THR A 167 -0.51 18.79 1.37
N THR A 168 0.25 19.70 0.73
CA THR A 168 -0.19 21.04 0.37
C THR A 168 -0.67 21.15 -1.09
N GLN A 169 -0.49 20.13 -1.92
CA GLN A 169 -0.87 20.18 -3.33
C GLN A 169 -2.10 19.30 -3.57
N GLU A 170 -3.20 19.91 -3.99
CA GLU A 170 -4.33 19.17 -4.53
C GLU A 170 -3.92 18.51 -5.87
N PRO A 171 -4.06 17.19 -5.99
CA PRO A 171 -3.82 16.50 -7.25
C PRO A 171 -4.90 16.89 -8.28
N GLU A 172 -4.56 16.75 -9.54
CA GLU A 172 -5.53 16.89 -10.64
C GLU A 172 -6.66 15.88 -10.48
N LYS A 173 -7.83 16.21 -11.01
CA LYS A 173 -9.05 15.41 -10.83
C LYS A 173 -8.84 13.94 -11.24
N GLU A 174 -8.19 13.71 -12.39
CA GLU A 174 -7.93 12.37 -12.91
C GLU A 174 -7.01 11.55 -11.98
N VAL A 175 -6.04 12.21 -11.35
CA VAL A 175 -5.17 11.61 -10.34
C VAL A 175 -5.92 11.35 -9.05
N LYS A 176 -6.74 12.29 -8.62
CA LYS A 176 -7.58 12.13 -7.43
C LYS A 176 -8.53 10.95 -7.58
N ASP A 177 -9.22 10.86 -8.71
CA ASP A 177 -10.14 9.74 -9.02
C ASP A 177 -9.39 8.40 -9.00
N LEU A 178 -8.14 8.37 -9.49
CA LEU A 178 -7.29 7.18 -9.45
C LEU A 178 -6.92 6.79 -8.01
N LEU A 179 -6.53 7.75 -7.18
CA LEU A 179 -6.18 7.51 -5.77
C LEU A 179 -7.39 7.09 -4.94
N ASP A 180 -8.52 7.76 -5.12
CA ASP A 180 -9.77 7.49 -4.38
C ASP A 180 -10.38 6.11 -4.76
N SER A 181 -10.14 5.62 -5.98
CA SER A 181 -10.55 4.30 -6.42
C SER A 181 -9.59 3.18 -6.00
N SER A 182 -8.42 3.53 -5.45
CA SER A 182 -7.39 2.57 -5.07
C SER A 182 -7.81 1.81 -3.81
N GLN A 183 -7.84 0.50 -3.91
CA GLN A 183 -8.13 -0.39 -2.78
C GLN A 183 -7.46 -1.75 -2.99
N LEU A 184 -7.00 -2.34 -1.92
CA LEU A 184 -6.56 -3.74 -1.91
C LEU A 184 -7.79 -4.63 -1.71
N ARG A 185 -8.02 -5.55 -2.65
CA ARG A 185 -9.17 -6.46 -2.65
C ARG A 185 -8.74 -7.90 -2.46
N GLY A 186 -9.49 -8.64 -1.64
CA GLY A 186 -9.24 -10.06 -1.40
C GLY A 186 -7.84 -10.33 -0.84
N VAL A 187 -7.35 -9.44 0.01
CA VAL A 187 -6.04 -9.57 0.65
C VAL A 187 -6.17 -10.08 2.07
N PRO A 188 -5.12 -10.69 2.64
CA PRO A 188 -5.12 -11.10 4.04
C PRO A 188 -5.41 -9.94 4.97
N MET A 189 -6.41 -10.11 5.81
CA MET A 189 -6.64 -9.23 6.96
C MET A 189 -5.75 -9.71 8.10
N ILE A 190 -5.06 -8.76 8.69
CA ILE A 190 -4.00 -9.02 9.67
C ILE A 190 -4.45 -8.52 11.05
N ALA A 191 -4.23 -9.34 12.06
CA ALA A 191 -4.27 -8.92 13.45
C ALA A 191 -2.86 -9.03 14.04
N ASP A 192 -2.34 -7.93 14.55
CA ASP A 192 -1.09 -7.91 15.32
C ASP A 192 -1.42 -7.96 16.81
N LEU A 193 -1.12 -9.10 17.42
CA LEU A 193 -1.34 -9.30 18.85
C LEU A 193 -0.38 -8.50 19.73
N THR A 194 0.76 -8.12 19.21
CA THR A 194 1.74 -7.30 19.94
C THR A 194 1.18 -5.90 20.19
N ASP A 195 0.53 -5.34 19.18
CA ASP A 195 -0.09 -4.02 19.28
C ASP A 195 -1.47 -4.08 19.97
N ALA A 196 -2.29 -5.06 19.61
CA ALA A 196 -3.66 -5.18 20.12
C ALA A 196 -3.71 -5.62 21.59
N GLY A 197 -2.74 -6.40 22.03
CA GLY A 197 -2.70 -6.99 23.38
C GLY A 197 -3.80 -8.03 23.63
N VAL A 198 -5.05 -7.74 23.25
CA VAL A 198 -6.21 -8.62 23.41
C VAL A 198 -7.04 -8.64 22.15
N ILE A 199 -7.46 -9.83 21.73
CA ILE A 199 -8.39 -10.02 20.62
C ILE A 199 -9.63 -10.78 21.11
N GLY A 200 -10.81 -10.16 20.96
CA GLY A 200 -12.11 -10.80 21.18
C GLY A 200 -12.63 -11.41 19.87
N ILE A 201 -13.05 -12.68 19.91
CA ILE A 201 -13.70 -13.34 18.78
C ILE A 201 -15.17 -13.52 19.09
N VAL A 202 -16.04 -12.89 18.28
CA VAL A 202 -17.49 -12.91 18.46
C VAL A 202 -18.15 -13.39 17.17
N GLY A 203 -19.10 -14.31 17.30
CA GLY A 203 -19.82 -14.88 16.17
C GLY A 203 -20.55 -16.17 16.55
N ASP A 204 -20.95 -16.94 15.56
CA ASP A 204 -21.42 -18.30 15.77
C ASP A 204 -20.29 -19.15 16.38
N ARG A 205 -20.68 -20.13 17.22
CA ARG A 205 -19.69 -20.89 17.97
C ARG A 205 -18.70 -21.64 17.08
N GLU A 206 -19.18 -22.22 16.00
CA GLU A 206 -18.35 -23.02 15.08
C GLU A 206 -17.30 -22.15 14.40
N GLY A 207 -17.71 -21.03 13.83
CA GLY A 207 -16.81 -20.09 13.18
C GLY A 207 -15.82 -19.44 14.16
N ALA A 208 -16.29 -19.01 15.33
CA ALA A 208 -15.44 -18.43 16.36
C ALA A 208 -14.37 -19.43 16.85
N LEU A 209 -14.75 -20.70 17.06
CA LEU A 209 -13.84 -21.74 17.46
C LEU A 209 -12.84 -22.11 16.36
N ALA A 210 -13.29 -22.17 15.10
CA ALA A 210 -12.43 -22.41 13.95
C ALA A 210 -11.38 -21.31 13.80
N LEU A 211 -11.77 -20.04 13.95
CA LEU A 211 -10.85 -18.91 13.92
C LEU A 211 -9.87 -18.97 15.09
N ALA A 212 -10.34 -19.19 16.33
CA ALA A 212 -9.47 -19.29 17.49
C ALA A 212 -8.40 -20.38 17.32
N ARG A 213 -8.81 -21.57 16.86
CA ARG A 213 -7.89 -22.68 16.57
C ARG A 213 -6.88 -22.32 15.47
N SER A 214 -7.34 -21.64 14.42
CA SER A 214 -6.48 -21.17 13.32
C SER A 214 -5.42 -20.20 13.85
N LEU A 215 -5.80 -19.24 14.69
CA LEU A 215 -4.86 -18.27 15.25
C LEU A 215 -3.82 -18.96 16.16
N VAL A 216 -4.24 -19.90 16.99
CA VAL A 216 -3.31 -20.70 17.81
C VAL A 216 -2.35 -21.48 16.93
N MET A 217 -2.86 -22.16 15.89
CA MET A 217 -2.02 -22.94 14.98
C MET A 217 -1.02 -22.06 14.21
N GLN A 218 -1.41 -20.87 13.79
CA GLN A 218 -0.51 -19.91 13.18
C GLN A 218 0.60 -19.49 14.16
N ALA A 219 0.23 -19.06 15.37
CA ALA A 219 1.16 -18.61 16.38
C ALA A 219 2.23 -19.67 16.70
N VAL A 220 1.80 -20.93 16.99
CA VAL A 220 2.71 -22.02 17.32
C VAL A 220 3.51 -22.57 16.14
N THR A 221 3.08 -22.30 14.91
CA THR A 221 3.83 -22.68 13.69
C THR A 221 4.90 -21.65 13.37
N HIS A 222 4.56 -20.37 13.54
CA HIS A 222 5.48 -19.28 13.23
C HIS A 222 6.52 -19.07 14.33
N CYS A 223 6.12 -19.18 15.58
CA CYS A 223 6.96 -18.92 16.75
C CYS A 223 7.35 -20.23 17.45
N GLY A 224 8.58 -20.36 17.85
CA GLY A 224 9.05 -21.53 18.57
C GLY A 224 8.72 -21.46 20.07
N PRO A 225 8.77 -22.61 20.79
CA PRO A 225 8.46 -22.67 22.23
C PRO A 225 9.46 -21.92 23.12
N ALA A 226 10.58 -21.47 22.57
CA ALA A 226 11.54 -20.61 23.28
C ALA A 226 11.15 -19.12 23.21
N ASP A 227 10.31 -18.74 22.23
CA ASP A 227 9.88 -17.34 22.04
C ASP A 227 8.42 -17.15 22.42
N LEU A 228 7.61 -18.23 22.44
CA LEU A 228 6.18 -18.20 22.72
C LEU A 228 5.80 -19.30 23.71
N THR A 229 5.23 -18.91 24.83
CA THR A 229 4.53 -19.83 25.75
C THR A 229 3.04 -19.67 25.55
N LEU A 230 2.33 -20.79 25.47
CA LEU A 230 0.87 -20.85 25.28
C LEU A 230 0.17 -21.39 26.55
N GLY A 231 -0.70 -20.57 27.11
CA GLY A 231 -1.65 -21.00 28.13
C GLY A 231 -3.03 -21.19 27.50
N VAL A 232 -3.70 -22.28 27.82
CA VAL A 232 -5.04 -22.60 27.31
C VAL A 232 -5.99 -22.86 28.47
N PHE A 233 -6.99 -22.02 28.62
CA PHE A 233 -7.97 -22.08 29.69
C PHE A 233 -9.36 -22.22 29.08
N PHE A 234 -10.10 -23.26 29.46
CA PHE A 234 -11.42 -23.53 28.90
C PHE A 234 -12.32 -24.21 29.93
N ASP A 235 -13.62 -24.13 29.70
CA ASP A 235 -14.61 -24.72 30.63
C ASP A 235 -14.61 -26.24 30.58
N ARG A 236 -14.99 -26.88 31.72
CA ARG A 236 -15.20 -28.31 31.79
C ARG A 236 -16.23 -28.77 30.76
N GLY A 237 -15.99 -29.92 30.13
CA GLY A 237 -16.84 -30.45 29.07
C GLY A 237 -16.53 -29.88 27.68
N LYS A 238 -15.40 -29.16 27.55
CA LYS A 238 -14.87 -28.64 26.27
C LYS A 238 -13.53 -29.28 25.88
N GLU A 239 -13.23 -30.43 26.46
CA GLU A 239 -11.98 -31.17 26.22
C GLU A 239 -11.77 -31.51 24.76
N ASP A 240 -12.82 -31.95 24.06
CA ASP A 240 -12.77 -32.30 22.65
C ASP A 240 -12.39 -31.12 21.76
N GLU A 241 -12.67 -29.90 22.24
CA GLU A 241 -12.33 -28.68 21.47
C GLU A 241 -10.86 -28.30 21.63
N TRP A 242 -10.23 -28.55 22.80
CA TRP A 242 -8.93 -27.98 23.14
C TRP A 242 -7.85 -28.98 23.62
N SER A 243 -8.18 -30.25 23.88
CA SER A 243 -7.24 -31.27 24.36
C SER A 243 -6.02 -31.47 23.46
N TRP A 244 -6.18 -31.22 22.15
CA TRP A 244 -5.09 -31.31 21.19
C TRP A 244 -3.92 -30.34 21.51
N THR A 245 -4.17 -29.24 22.22
CA THR A 245 -3.13 -28.29 22.62
C THR A 245 -2.11 -28.90 23.58
N SER A 246 -2.50 -30.00 24.25
CA SER A 246 -1.58 -30.77 25.11
C SER A 246 -0.40 -31.38 24.35
N TRP A 247 -0.50 -31.56 23.03
CA TRP A 247 0.60 -32.03 22.20
C TRP A 247 1.58 -30.95 21.81
N LEU A 248 1.23 -29.67 21.97
CA LEU A 248 2.08 -28.56 21.63
C LEU A 248 3.22 -28.40 22.63
N PRO A 249 4.46 -28.25 22.16
CA PRO A 249 5.61 -27.97 23.04
C PRO A 249 5.47 -26.63 23.78
N HIS A 250 4.73 -25.68 23.21
CA HIS A 250 4.49 -24.33 23.73
C HIS A 250 3.68 -24.30 25.04
N THR A 251 2.94 -25.34 25.33
CA THR A 251 2.15 -25.45 26.58
C THR A 251 2.94 -26.04 27.73
N ARG A 252 4.18 -26.48 27.55
CA ARG A 252 4.99 -27.07 28.62
C ARG A 252 5.46 -26.01 29.60
N GLN A 253 5.32 -26.32 30.89
CA GLN A 253 5.90 -25.49 31.95
C GLN A 253 7.40 -25.71 32.05
N SER A 254 8.16 -24.63 31.93
CA SER A 254 9.63 -24.69 32.08
C SER A 254 9.97 -25.05 33.53
N GLY A 255 10.88 -26.02 33.69
CA GLY A 255 11.34 -26.45 35.02
C GLY A 255 10.42 -27.42 35.77
N SER A 256 9.28 -27.82 35.21
CA SER A 256 8.42 -28.87 35.83
C SER A 256 9.05 -30.26 35.66
N SER A 257 9.45 -30.87 36.74
CA SER A 257 9.93 -32.26 36.77
C SER A 257 8.82 -33.29 36.46
N THR A 258 7.55 -32.89 36.61
CA THR A 258 6.35 -33.71 36.39
C THR A 258 5.72 -33.54 35.05
N GLY A 259 6.32 -32.72 34.14
CA GLY A 259 5.79 -32.48 32.82
C GLY A 259 4.53 -31.61 32.77
N GLY A 260 4.38 -30.69 33.72
CA GLY A 260 3.23 -29.77 33.82
C GLY A 260 3.01 -29.01 32.53
N ARG A 261 1.76 -28.63 32.30
CA ARG A 261 1.34 -27.84 31.13
C ARG A 261 0.52 -26.64 31.56
N TRP A 262 0.58 -25.60 30.79
CA TRP A 262 -0.23 -24.39 30.91
C TRP A 262 -1.64 -24.62 30.32
N ILE A 263 -2.32 -25.65 30.82
CA ILE A 263 -3.67 -26.02 30.38
C ILE A 263 -4.52 -26.25 31.65
N SER A 264 -5.64 -25.56 31.75
CA SER A 264 -6.56 -25.73 32.90
C SER A 264 -8.01 -25.60 32.47
N GLN A 265 -8.86 -26.38 33.15
CA GLN A 265 -10.32 -26.37 33.05
C GLN A 265 -10.97 -25.91 34.38
N ASP A 266 -10.15 -25.59 35.34
CA ASP A 266 -10.57 -25.21 36.68
C ASP A 266 -10.20 -23.74 36.95
N TYR A 267 -11.16 -22.99 37.47
CA TYR A 267 -10.98 -21.56 37.72
C TYR A 267 -9.85 -21.27 38.72
N GLU A 268 -9.80 -22.06 39.84
CA GLU A 268 -8.78 -21.84 40.87
C GLU A 268 -7.38 -22.16 40.34
N GLN A 269 -7.24 -23.25 39.58
CA GLN A 269 -5.98 -23.63 38.94
C GLN A 269 -5.58 -22.62 37.88
N SER A 270 -6.52 -22.15 37.07
CA SER A 270 -6.26 -21.12 36.05
C SER A 270 -5.76 -19.82 36.67
N THR A 271 -6.39 -19.39 37.77
CA THR A 271 -6.00 -18.21 38.53
C THR A 271 -4.62 -18.36 39.15
N ALA A 272 -4.29 -19.56 39.67
CA ALA A 272 -2.97 -19.85 40.21
C ALA A 272 -1.86 -19.86 39.14
N MET A 273 -2.20 -20.29 37.91
CA MET A 273 -1.28 -20.30 36.79
C MET A 273 -0.99 -18.89 36.23
N LEU A 274 -1.88 -17.94 36.43
CA LEU A 274 -1.77 -16.56 35.93
C LEU A 274 -1.08 -15.61 36.94
N LYS A 275 -0.86 -16.05 38.17
CA LYS A 275 -0.11 -15.32 39.21
C LYS A 275 1.36 -15.65 39.19
#